data_e640d0eab1bee64788064cc1cc90366b
#
_entry.id   e640d0eab1bee64788064cc1cc90366b
#
_cell.length_a   1.000
_cell.length_b   1.000
_cell.length_c   1.000
_cell.angle_alpha   90.00
_cell.angle_beta   90.00
_cell.angle_gamma   90.00
#
_symmetry.space_group_name_H-M   'P 1'
#
loop_
_entity.id
_entity.type
_entity.pdbx_description
1 polymer ?
#
loop_
_entity_poly.entity_id
_entity_poly.type
_entity_poly.pdbx_seq_one_letter_code
_entity_poly.pdbx_strand_id
1 'polypeptide(L)'
;SINISGTDISKFSDTELDKFRGDNIGIVFQKPHFISSLTINENLKLAKYLSPSKTSGDAKKILESLNIKDKYQQKPNQLSEGEKQRASIALALINSPNLILADEPTSSLDDFNCDNVIKLLKKQAKDHKAQLIVITHDARLKKHFKNNLNL
;
A
#
# COMPACT_ATOMS: atom_id res chain seq x y z
N SER A 1 24.52 -1.84 4.16
CA SER A 1 23.57 -2.97 4.05
C SER A 1 22.15 -2.47 4.28
N ILE A 2 21.20 -3.05 3.57
CA ILE A 2 19.76 -2.80 3.77
C ILE A 2 19.14 -4.10 4.23
N ASN A 3 18.63 -4.11 5.46
CA ASN A 3 18.03 -5.30 6.06
C ASN A 3 16.52 -5.11 6.22
N ILE A 4 15.72 -5.99 5.62
CA ILE A 4 14.27 -6.00 5.74
C ILE A 4 13.83 -7.35 6.30
N SER A 5 13.20 -7.34 7.47
CA SER A 5 12.72 -8.57 8.16
C SER A 5 13.80 -9.66 8.31
N GLY A 6 15.05 -9.26 8.63
CA GLY A 6 16.17 -10.17 8.79
C GLY A 6 16.91 -10.56 7.51
N THR A 7 16.48 -10.07 6.35
CA THR A 7 17.10 -10.35 5.05
C THR A 7 17.91 -9.15 4.58
N ASP A 8 19.22 -9.34 4.33
CA ASP A 8 20.07 -8.31 3.72
C ASP A 8 19.91 -8.34 2.21
N ILE A 9 19.19 -7.35 1.68
CA ILE A 9 18.86 -7.23 0.25
C ILE A 9 19.96 -6.57 -0.57
N SER A 10 21.02 -6.03 0.06
CA SER A 10 22.11 -5.38 -0.65
C SER A 10 22.98 -6.34 -1.48
N LYS A 11 22.80 -7.65 -1.25
CA LYS A 11 23.54 -8.72 -1.94
C LYS A 11 22.72 -9.41 -3.04
N PHE A 12 21.48 -9.00 -3.25
CA PHE A 12 20.60 -9.61 -4.23
C PHE A 12 20.95 -9.17 -5.64
N SER A 13 20.83 -10.07 -6.58
CA SER A 13 20.75 -9.76 -8.00
C SER A 13 19.46 -8.98 -8.31
N ASP A 14 19.39 -8.32 -9.45
CA ASP A 14 18.21 -7.55 -9.87
C ASP A 14 16.94 -8.42 -9.85
N THR A 15 17.02 -9.64 -10.37
CA THR A 15 15.90 -10.59 -10.41
C THR A 15 15.44 -11.01 -9.02
N GLU A 16 16.37 -11.26 -8.10
CA GLU A 16 16.06 -11.59 -6.70
C GLU A 16 15.45 -10.40 -5.98
N LEU A 17 15.96 -9.20 -6.26
CA LEU A 17 15.47 -7.96 -5.69
C LEU A 17 14.03 -7.66 -6.16
N ASP A 18 13.73 -7.84 -7.44
CA ASP A 18 12.38 -7.64 -7.98
C ASP A 18 11.38 -8.63 -7.39
N LYS A 19 11.78 -9.91 -7.28
CA LYS A 19 10.96 -10.92 -6.61
C LYS A 19 10.74 -10.58 -5.14
N PHE A 20 11.81 -10.20 -4.43
CA PHE A 20 11.70 -9.81 -3.01
C PHE A 20 10.77 -8.62 -2.81
N ARG A 21 10.87 -7.59 -3.66
CA ARG A 21 9.99 -6.41 -3.62
C ARG A 21 8.53 -6.80 -3.82
N GLY A 22 8.23 -7.58 -4.86
CA GLY A 22 6.88 -8.04 -5.14
C GLY A 22 6.25 -8.83 -3.99
N ASP A 23 7.06 -9.65 -3.31
CA ASP A 23 6.58 -10.52 -2.24
C ASP A 23 6.51 -9.83 -0.86
N ASN A 24 7.35 -8.84 -0.59
CA ASN A 24 7.55 -8.34 0.77
C ASN A 24 7.22 -6.86 0.97
N ILE A 25 7.12 -6.07 -0.10
CA ILE A 25 6.93 -4.64 -0.02
C ILE A 25 5.63 -4.24 -0.72
N GLY A 26 4.71 -3.62 0.01
CA GLY A 26 3.56 -2.94 -0.55
C GLY A 26 3.85 -1.45 -0.66
N ILE A 27 3.60 -0.85 -1.81
CA ILE A 27 3.85 0.58 -2.03
C ILE A 27 2.53 1.31 -2.25
N VAL A 28 2.31 2.35 -1.45
CA VAL A 28 1.21 3.32 -1.62
C VAL A 28 1.83 4.60 -2.16
N PHE A 29 1.60 4.87 -3.43
CA PHE A 29 2.11 6.07 -4.09
C PHE A 29 1.21 7.28 -3.85
N GLN A 30 1.78 8.48 -3.94
CA GLN A 30 1.07 9.76 -3.90
C GLN A 30 -0.08 9.79 -4.92
N LYS A 31 0.19 9.39 -6.16
CA LYS A 31 -0.83 9.18 -7.20
C LYS A 31 -1.04 7.68 -7.39
N PRO A 32 -2.26 7.18 -7.18
CA PRO A 32 -2.54 5.75 -7.38
C PRO A 32 -2.21 5.27 -8.79
N HIS A 33 -1.44 4.19 -8.88
CA HIS A 33 -1.07 3.58 -10.16
C HIS A 33 -1.97 2.37 -10.43
N PHE A 34 -2.98 2.57 -11.29
CA PHE A 34 -3.86 1.51 -11.78
C PHE A 34 -3.76 1.38 -13.29
N ILE A 35 -3.99 0.17 -13.78
CA ILE A 35 -4.27 -0.03 -15.19
C ILE A 35 -5.72 0.40 -15.41
N SER A 36 -5.93 1.54 -16.08
CA SER A 36 -7.22 2.22 -16.21
C SER A 36 -8.27 1.41 -16.98
N SER A 37 -7.84 0.52 -17.87
CA SER A 37 -8.74 -0.37 -18.63
C SER A 37 -9.30 -1.52 -17.79
N LEU A 38 -8.63 -1.86 -16.69
CA LEU A 38 -9.01 -2.96 -15.78
C LEU A 38 -9.88 -2.44 -14.64
N THR A 39 -10.78 -3.29 -14.14
CA THR A 39 -11.51 -3.06 -12.87
C THR A 39 -10.57 -3.12 -11.68
N ILE A 40 -11.04 -2.68 -10.51
CA ILE A 40 -10.27 -2.82 -9.26
C ILE A 40 -9.93 -4.29 -8.97
N ASN A 41 -10.89 -5.19 -9.17
CA ASN A 41 -10.65 -6.64 -9.04
C ASN A 41 -9.55 -7.15 -9.97
N GLU A 42 -9.57 -6.74 -11.23
CA GLU A 42 -8.57 -7.18 -12.21
C GLU A 42 -7.18 -6.61 -11.91
N ASN A 43 -7.10 -5.37 -11.45
CA ASN A 43 -5.84 -4.79 -10.95
C ASN A 43 -5.28 -5.60 -9.78
N LEU A 44 -6.12 -5.97 -8.81
CA LEU A 44 -5.71 -6.80 -7.66
C LEU A 44 -5.29 -8.21 -8.10
N LYS A 45 -6.03 -8.83 -9.03
CA LYS A 45 -5.65 -10.14 -9.60
C LYS A 45 -4.32 -10.10 -10.33
N LEU A 46 -4.07 -9.05 -11.09
CA LEU A 46 -2.79 -8.86 -11.77
C LEU A 46 -1.63 -8.74 -10.79
N ALA A 47 -1.79 -7.96 -9.72
CA ALA A 47 -0.76 -7.84 -8.68
C ALA A 47 -0.45 -9.19 -8.02
N LYS A 48 -1.48 -10.01 -7.78
CA LYS A 48 -1.31 -11.40 -7.30
C LYS A 48 -0.55 -12.28 -8.29
N TYR A 49 -0.91 -12.19 -9.55
CA TYR A 49 -0.27 -12.97 -10.61
C TYR A 49 1.22 -12.66 -10.76
N LEU A 50 1.59 -11.39 -10.61
CA LEU A 50 2.98 -10.94 -10.70
C LEU A 50 3.84 -11.33 -9.49
N SER A 51 3.23 -11.77 -8.39
CA SER A 51 3.93 -12.22 -7.17
C SER A 51 3.36 -13.55 -6.66
N PRO A 52 3.58 -14.65 -7.36
CA PRO A 52 2.94 -15.95 -7.08
C PRO A 52 3.49 -16.67 -5.85
N SER A 53 4.60 -16.22 -5.28
CA SER A 53 5.32 -16.94 -4.21
C SER A 53 4.69 -16.82 -2.82
N LYS A 54 3.69 -15.96 -2.61
CA LYS A 54 3.00 -15.82 -1.32
C LYS A 54 1.53 -16.18 -1.38
N THR A 55 1.02 -16.64 -0.24
CA THR A 55 -0.42 -16.74 -0.01
C THR A 55 -1.00 -15.33 -0.03
N SER A 56 -1.55 -14.97 -1.17
CA SER A 56 -2.13 -13.65 -1.37
C SER A 56 -3.43 -13.47 -0.60
N GLY A 57 -3.68 -12.25 -0.15
CA GLY A 57 -4.89 -11.88 0.56
C GLY A 57 -6.18 -12.09 -0.25
N ASP A 58 -7.31 -12.17 0.45
CA ASP A 58 -8.63 -12.15 -0.16
C ASP A 58 -8.98 -10.70 -0.55
N ALA A 59 -9.04 -10.44 -1.86
CA ALA A 59 -9.31 -9.11 -2.39
C ALA A 59 -10.62 -8.51 -1.85
N LYS A 60 -11.69 -9.33 -1.72
CA LYS A 60 -12.98 -8.86 -1.20
C LYS A 60 -12.89 -8.46 0.27
N LYS A 61 -12.21 -9.25 1.09
CA LYS A 61 -12.00 -8.94 2.52
C LYS A 61 -11.16 -7.68 2.71
N ILE A 62 -10.11 -7.50 1.90
CA ILE A 62 -9.29 -6.29 1.95
C ILE A 62 -10.14 -5.07 1.57
N LEU A 63 -10.88 -5.10 0.46
CA LEU A 63 -11.74 -4.00 0.06
C LEU A 63 -12.86 -3.71 1.08
N GLU A 64 -13.37 -4.75 1.74
CA GLU A 64 -14.34 -4.60 2.84
C GLU A 64 -13.73 -3.86 4.05
N SER A 65 -12.51 -4.23 4.46
CA SER A 65 -11.80 -3.55 5.56
C SER A 65 -11.49 -2.08 5.27
N LEU A 66 -11.48 -1.72 3.99
CA LEU A 66 -11.26 -0.37 3.46
C LEU A 66 -12.57 0.37 3.13
N ASN A 67 -13.74 -0.24 3.38
CA ASN A 67 -15.07 0.30 3.08
C ASN A 67 -15.29 0.67 1.61
N ILE A 68 -14.78 -0.15 0.69
CA ILE A 68 -14.94 0.01 -0.78
C ILE A 68 -15.23 -1.32 -1.48
N LYS A 69 -15.84 -2.29 -0.78
CA LYS A 69 -16.18 -3.61 -1.34
C LYS A 69 -17.13 -3.50 -2.54
N ASP A 70 -18.03 -2.54 -2.52
CA ASP A 70 -18.98 -2.23 -3.60
C ASP A 70 -18.31 -1.76 -4.89
N LYS A 71 -17.04 -1.29 -4.81
CA LYS A 71 -16.25 -0.80 -5.93
C LYS A 71 -15.46 -1.89 -6.67
N TYR A 72 -15.59 -3.14 -6.23
CA TYR A 72 -14.82 -4.28 -6.71
C TYR A 72 -14.83 -4.44 -8.25
N GLN A 73 -15.97 -4.20 -8.90
CA GLN A 73 -16.15 -4.31 -10.34
C GLN A 73 -16.04 -2.97 -11.10
N GLN A 74 -15.80 -1.87 -10.40
CA GLN A 74 -15.64 -0.56 -11.03
C GLN A 74 -14.22 -0.37 -11.56
N LYS A 75 -14.10 0.45 -12.61
CA LYS A 75 -12.80 0.90 -13.13
C LYS A 75 -12.28 2.08 -12.32
N PRO A 76 -10.96 2.33 -12.29
CA PRO A 76 -10.37 3.42 -11.52
C PRO A 76 -10.95 4.81 -11.82
N ASN A 77 -11.35 5.07 -13.06
CA ASN A 77 -11.95 6.35 -13.47
C ASN A 77 -13.37 6.56 -12.93
N GLN A 78 -14.02 5.54 -12.40
CA GLN A 78 -15.36 5.59 -11.80
C GLN A 78 -15.32 5.84 -10.29
N LEU A 79 -14.13 5.87 -9.68
CA LEU A 79 -13.92 6.07 -8.27
C LEU A 79 -13.65 7.54 -7.95
N SER A 80 -14.15 8.01 -6.80
CA SER A 80 -13.70 9.27 -6.19
C SER A 80 -12.23 9.18 -5.78
N GLU A 81 -11.58 10.33 -5.54
CA GLU A 81 -10.16 10.35 -5.13
C GLU A 81 -9.93 9.57 -3.81
N GLY A 82 -10.83 9.69 -2.84
CA GLY A 82 -10.75 8.92 -1.60
C GLY A 82 -10.92 7.42 -1.79
N GLU A 83 -11.79 6.98 -2.72
CA GLU A 83 -11.93 5.56 -3.08
C GLU A 83 -10.72 5.05 -3.84
N LYS A 84 -10.14 5.84 -4.75
CA LYS A 84 -8.87 5.52 -5.42
C LYS A 84 -7.74 5.34 -4.40
N GLN A 85 -7.64 6.24 -3.43
CA GLN A 85 -6.64 6.14 -2.37
C GLN A 85 -6.80 4.84 -1.57
N ARG A 86 -8.01 4.49 -1.19
CA ARG A 86 -8.30 3.21 -0.48
C ARG A 86 -8.01 2.00 -1.36
N ALA A 87 -8.36 2.06 -2.64
CA ALA A 87 -8.04 0.99 -3.59
C ALA A 87 -6.52 0.83 -3.80
N SER A 88 -5.74 1.91 -3.77
CA SER A 88 -4.27 1.83 -3.83
C SER A 88 -3.68 1.16 -2.59
N ILE A 89 -4.27 1.41 -1.41
CA ILE A 89 -3.91 0.68 -0.19
C ILE A 89 -4.24 -0.82 -0.34
N ALA A 90 -5.40 -1.17 -0.93
CA ALA A 90 -5.74 -2.56 -1.20
C ALA A 90 -4.69 -3.23 -2.12
N LEU A 91 -4.25 -2.52 -3.14
CA LEU A 91 -3.22 -2.99 -4.07
C LEU A 91 -1.88 -3.26 -3.37
N ALA A 92 -1.48 -2.37 -2.45
CA ALA A 92 -0.28 -2.54 -1.65
C ALA A 92 -0.37 -3.75 -0.68
N LEU A 93 -1.57 -4.09 -0.21
CA LEU A 93 -1.79 -5.15 0.78
C LEU A 93 -2.04 -6.54 0.19
N ILE A 94 -2.37 -6.63 -1.10
CA ILE A 94 -2.91 -7.87 -1.70
C ILE A 94 -1.94 -9.05 -1.61
N ASN A 95 -0.65 -8.81 -1.63
CA ASN A 95 0.41 -9.82 -1.49
C ASN A 95 0.88 -10.03 -0.05
N SER A 96 0.13 -9.54 0.93
CA SER A 96 0.45 -9.66 2.37
C SER A 96 1.90 -9.26 2.68
N PRO A 97 2.29 -8.01 2.38
CA PRO A 97 3.66 -7.55 2.51
C PRO A 97 4.10 -7.50 3.98
N ASN A 98 5.41 -7.64 4.22
CA ASN A 98 6.01 -7.42 5.53
C ASN A 98 6.30 -5.94 5.81
N LEU A 99 6.37 -5.13 4.75
CA LEU A 99 6.65 -3.70 4.80
C LEU A 99 5.70 -2.94 3.88
N ILE A 100 5.08 -1.90 4.40
CA ILE A 100 4.29 -0.93 3.64
C ILE A 100 5.10 0.35 3.56
N LEU A 101 5.39 0.80 2.35
CA LEU A 101 5.97 2.11 2.06
C LEU A 101 4.85 3.03 1.57
N ALA A 102 4.65 4.17 2.20
CA ALA A 102 3.69 5.18 1.77
C ALA A 102 4.46 6.45 1.40
N ASP A 103 4.42 6.79 0.13
CA ASP A 103 5.09 7.96 -0.43
C ASP A 103 4.08 9.10 -0.58
N GLU A 104 4.25 10.15 0.21
CA GLU A 104 3.39 11.34 0.26
C GLU A 104 1.88 11.02 0.29
N PRO A 105 1.40 10.12 1.16
CA PRO A 105 0.05 9.59 1.08
C PRO A 105 -1.06 10.61 1.39
N THR A 106 -0.68 11.82 1.85
CA THR A 106 -1.61 12.86 2.29
C THR A 106 -1.41 14.22 1.63
N SER A 107 -0.50 14.33 0.67
CA SER A 107 -0.05 15.61 0.10
C SER A 107 -1.16 16.46 -0.56
N SER A 108 -2.23 15.81 -1.04
CA SER A 108 -3.37 16.49 -1.68
C SER A 108 -4.64 16.54 -0.82
N LEU A 109 -4.54 16.18 0.47
CA LEU A 109 -5.69 16.06 1.37
C LEU A 109 -5.76 17.21 2.37
N ASP A 110 -6.99 17.59 2.73
CA ASP A 110 -7.25 18.44 3.90
C ASP A 110 -6.91 17.72 5.22
N ASP A 111 -6.93 18.44 6.34
CA ASP A 111 -6.51 17.91 7.63
C ASP A 111 -7.34 16.73 8.10
N PHE A 112 -8.65 16.76 7.87
CA PHE A 112 -9.56 15.69 8.27
C PHE A 112 -9.29 14.40 7.47
N ASN A 113 -9.14 14.50 6.16
CA ASN A 113 -8.86 13.37 5.29
C ASN A 113 -7.42 12.84 5.50
N CYS A 114 -6.46 13.74 5.78
CA CYS A 114 -5.10 13.38 6.16
C CYS A 114 -5.07 12.45 7.39
N ASP A 115 -5.71 12.86 8.49
CA ASP A 115 -5.80 12.07 9.72
C ASP A 115 -6.46 10.70 9.47
N ASN A 116 -7.51 10.65 8.65
CA ASN A 116 -8.22 9.42 8.32
C ASN A 116 -7.37 8.44 7.52
N VAL A 117 -6.63 8.91 6.52
CA VAL A 117 -5.73 8.05 5.72
C VAL A 117 -4.60 7.48 6.57
N ILE A 118 -3.99 8.28 7.43
CA ILE A 118 -2.92 7.78 8.31
C ILE A 118 -3.43 6.77 9.33
N LYS A 119 -4.58 7.02 9.95
CA LYS A 119 -5.23 6.05 10.85
C LYS A 119 -5.53 4.74 10.12
N LEU A 120 -6.03 4.84 8.89
CA LEU A 120 -6.31 3.67 8.05
C LEU A 120 -5.04 2.88 7.73
N LEU A 121 -3.97 3.53 7.27
CA LEU A 121 -2.68 2.89 6.99
C LEU A 121 -2.11 2.21 8.23
N LYS A 122 -2.13 2.86 9.39
CA LYS A 122 -1.67 2.27 10.67
C LYS A 122 -2.49 1.07 11.08
N LYS A 123 -3.82 1.15 10.94
CA LYS A 123 -4.71 0.02 11.21
C LYS A 123 -4.38 -1.15 10.28
N GLN A 124 -4.30 -0.92 8.98
CA GLN A 124 -3.99 -1.97 8.00
C GLN A 124 -2.61 -2.60 8.24
N ALA A 125 -1.58 -1.80 8.52
CA ALA A 125 -0.26 -2.30 8.85
C ALA A 125 -0.30 -3.22 10.10
N LYS A 126 -1.03 -2.83 11.14
CA LYS A 126 -1.21 -3.65 12.35
C LYS A 126 -1.96 -4.94 12.06
N ASP A 127 -3.08 -4.87 11.34
CA ASP A 127 -3.94 -6.02 11.04
C ASP A 127 -3.19 -7.07 10.16
N HIS A 128 -2.32 -6.59 9.27
CA HIS A 128 -1.47 -7.44 8.42
C HIS A 128 -0.10 -7.78 9.03
N LYS A 129 0.20 -7.32 10.26
CA LYS A 129 1.50 -7.49 10.93
C LYS A 129 2.68 -6.96 10.10
N ALA A 130 2.44 -5.93 9.30
CA ALA A 130 3.44 -5.27 8.47
C ALA A 130 4.04 -4.06 9.20
N GLN A 131 5.30 -3.75 8.90
CA GLN A 131 5.90 -2.47 9.26
C GLN A 131 5.36 -1.38 8.32
N LEU A 132 5.24 -0.14 8.83
CA LEU A 132 4.81 1.02 8.04
C LEU A 132 5.91 2.07 8.06
N ILE A 133 6.36 2.46 6.88
CA ILE A 133 7.24 3.61 6.67
C ILE A 133 6.46 4.63 5.83
N VAL A 134 6.40 5.87 6.30
CA VAL A 134 5.79 6.98 5.58
C VAL A 134 6.88 7.99 5.23
N ILE A 135 7.01 8.29 3.96
CA ILE A 135 7.90 9.32 3.43
C ILE A 135 7.04 10.54 3.16
N THR A 136 7.36 11.68 3.80
CA THR A 136 6.57 12.89 3.65
C THR A 136 7.32 14.12 4.11
N HIS A 137 7.02 15.25 3.49
CA HIS A 137 7.41 16.59 3.98
C HIS A 137 6.27 17.26 4.78
N ASP A 138 5.13 16.59 4.94
CA ASP A 138 3.96 17.11 5.65
C ASP A 138 4.17 17.09 7.16
N ALA A 139 4.36 18.27 7.76
CA ALA A 139 4.56 18.42 9.19
C ALA A 139 3.39 17.91 10.04
N ARG A 140 2.17 17.86 9.48
CA ARG A 140 0.97 17.34 10.16
C ARG A 140 1.13 15.88 10.58
N LEU A 141 1.95 15.10 9.84
CA LEU A 141 2.15 13.68 10.10
C LEU A 141 3.06 13.40 11.28
N LYS A 142 3.90 14.32 11.70
CA LYS A 142 4.85 14.14 12.81
C LYS A 142 4.14 13.69 14.11
N LYS A 143 2.96 14.22 14.39
CA LYS A 143 2.16 13.86 15.58
C LYS A 143 1.69 12.39 15.58
N HIS A 144 1.64 11.74 14.41
CA HIS A 144 1.16 10.37 14.26
C HIS A 144 2.24 9.32 14.46
N PHE A 145 3.52 9.67 14.41
CA PHE A 145 4.63 8.72 14.49
C PHE A 145 5.57 9.05 15.64
N LYS A 146 5.95 8.03 16.42
CA LYS A 146 6.91 8.19 17.52
C LYS A 146 8.36 8.30 17.01
N ASN A 147 8.66 7.55 15.95
CA ASN A 147 9.99 7.51 15.34
C ASN A 147 9.96 8.35 14.07
N ASN A 148 10.77 9.39 14.04
CA ASN A 148 10.94 10.28 12.88
C ASN A 148 12.41 10.33 12.51
N LEU A 149 12.71 10.18 11.22
CA LEU A 149 14.04 10.37 10.65
C LEU A 149 13.97 11.60 9.74
N ASN A 150 14.83 12.57 9.97
CA ASN A 150 15.00 13.70 9.05
C ASN A 150 16.21 13.38 8.16
N LEU A 151 15.99 13.36 6.87
CA LEU A 151 17.01 13.17 5.83
C LEU A 151 17.45 14.51 5.27
#